data_19b44070bfdadadb0833858726398c6d
#
_entry.id   19b44070bfdadadb0833858726398c6d
#
_cell.length_a   1.000
_cell.length_b   1.000
_cell.length_c   1.000
_cell.angle_alpha   90.00
_cell.angle_beta   90.00
_cell.angle_gamma   90.00
#
_symmetry.space_group_name_H-M   'P 1'
#
loop_
_entity.id
_entity.type
_entity.pdbx_description
1 polymer ?
#
loop_
_entity_poly.entity_id
_entity_poly.type
_entity_poly.pdbx_seq_one_letter_code
_entity_poly.pdbx_strand_id
1 'polypeptide(L)'
;MDEYYQAVRALPTWLAEPLLHIPPTLAARIHELRLRTGCGIVLTLAGRQCAAETLPDCPAALRGLRLTALQMEEIFHTLCGGSVHTHQAELAQGFLTAPGGCRVGVAGRFTERDGQFILQQITSLNFRIARVVSAVLPEKLRQLLQGHFVGMLVVGEPDSGKTTLLRQIVFALEQLHCAAAVVDERGELFPAGHTLRPAAVDVLAGVPKAARSEEHTSEL
;
A
#
# COMPACT_ATOMS: atom_id res chain seq x y z
N MET A 1 -13.35 6.69 -0.44
CA MET A 1 -12.55 7.49 0.54
C MET A 1 -11.14 7.50 0.01
N ASP A 2 -10.45 8.65 0.00
CA ASP A 2 -9.07 8.76 -0.54
C ASP A 2 -8.10 7.91 0.29
N GLU A 3 -7.18 7.22 -0.37
CA GLU A 3 -6.22 6.28 0.24
C GLU A 3 -5.26 6.96 1.21
N TYR A 4 -4.98 8.27 1.01
CA TYR A 4 -4.23 9.06 1.96
C TYR A 4 -4.92 9.08 3.34
N TYR A 5 -6.21 9.39 3.37
CA TYR A 5 -6.93 9.44 4.63
C TYR A 5 -7.08 8.07 5.29
N GLN A 6 -7.12 6.98 4.52
CA GLN A 6 -7.08 5.63 5.07
C GLN A 6 -5.74 5.34 5.75
N ALA A 7 -4.63 5.67 5.08
CA ALA A 7 -3.29 5.50 5.62
C ALA A 7 -3.07 6.34 6.90
N VAL A 8 -3.53 7.59 6.90
CA VAL A 8 -3.41 8.50 8.05
C VAL A 8 -4.19 8.02 9.26
N ARG A 9 -5.37 7.42 9.08
CA ARG A 9 -6.18 6.85 10.18
C ARG A 9 -5.54 5.67 10.90
N ALA A 10 -4.54 5.05 10.31
CA ALA A 10 -3.76 4.00 10.97
C ALA A 10 -2.73 4.56 11.97
N LEU A 11 -2.55 5.88 12.03
CA LEU A 11 -1.63 6.57 12.95
C LEU A 11 -2.30 6.84 14.31
N PRO A 12 -1.51 7.06 15.37
CA PRO A 12 -2.04 7.57 16.64
C PRO A 12 -2.82 8.88 16.46
N THR A 13 -3.88 9.06 17.22
CA THR A 13 -4.83 10.18 17.09
C THR A 13 -4.15 11.55 17.04
N TRP A 14 -3.15 11.78 17.90
CA TRP A 14 -2.43 13.07 17.98
C TRP A 14 -1.71 13.44 16.66
N LEU A 15 -1.32 12.45 15.85
CA LEU A 15 -0.68 12.65 14.56
C LEU A 15 -1.69 12.55 13.40
N ALA A 16 -2.67 11.66 13.54
CA ALA A 16 -3.72 11.47 12.53
C ALA A 16 -4.58 12.74 12.38
N GLU A 17 -5.07 13.31 13.48
CA GLU A 17 -5.96 14.47 13.44
C GLU A 17 -5.40 15.62 12.59
N PRO A 18 -4.20 16.17 12.84
CA PRO A 18 -3.68 17.24 12.02
C PRO A 18 -3.46 16.84 10.55
N LEU A 19 -3.06 15.60 10.28
CA LEU A 19 -2.88 15.12 8.91
C LEU A 19 -4.22 14.96 8.17
N LEU A 20 -5.31 14.63 8.86
CA LEU A 20 -6.66 14.56 8.29
C LEU A 20 -7.19 15.93 7.84
N HIS A 21 -6.64 17.03 8.35
CA HIS A 21 -7.00 18.40 7.93
C HIS A 21 -6.30 18.85 6.65
N ILE A 22 -5.39 18.05 6.08
CA ILE A 22 -4.80 18.35 4.77
C ILE A 22 -5.93 18.32 3.71
N PRO A 23 -6.08 19.39 2.87
CA PRO A 23 -7.16 19.49 1.91
C PRO A 23 -7.18 18.31 0.91
N PRO A 24 -8.36 17.86 0.46
CA PRO A 24 -8.50 16.72 -0.46
C PRO A 24 -7.73 16.90 -1.78
N THR A 25 -7.67 18.13 -2.30
CA THR A 25 -6.90 18.46 -3.52
C THR A 25 -5.40 18.22 -3.37
N LEU A 26 -4.88 18.39 -2.17
CA LEU A 26 -3.48 18.13 -1.85
C LEU A 26 -3.29 16.66 -1.47
N ALA A 27 -4.18 16.11 -0.63
CA ALA A 27 -4.17 14.72 -0.21
C ALA A 27 -4.13 13.77 -1.41
N ALA A 28 -4.91 14.04 -2.45
CA ALA A 28 -4.95 13.25 -3.69
C ALA A 28 -3.60 13.18 -4.43
N ARG A 29 -2.68 14.08 -4.15
CA ARG A 29 -1.35 14.15 -4.78
C ARG A 29 -0.24 13.57 -3.93
N ILE A 30 -0.51 13.23 -2.67
CA ILE A 30 0.47 12.64 -1.75
C ILE A 30 0.61 11.15 -2.07
N HIS A 31 1.81 10.71 -2.39
CA HIS A 31 2.14 9.32 -2.69
C HIS A 31 2.92 8.64 -1.57
N GLU A 32 3.63 9.42 -0.74
CA GLU A 32 4.34 8.90 0.41
C GLU A 32 4.23 9.86 1.60
N LEU A 33 4.21 9.28 2.79
CA LEU A 33 4.35 9.97 4.06
C LEU A 33 5.56 9.37 4.79
N ARG A 34 6.56 10.19 5.08
CA ARG A 34 7.80 9.77 5.73
C ARG A 34 7.92 10.36 7.12
N LEU A 35 8.10 9.49 8.09
CA LEU A 35 8.30 9.80 9.49
C LEU A 35 9.71 9.36 9.89
N ARG A 36 10.48 10.24 10.53
CA ARG A 36 11.85 9.96 10.97
C ARG A 36 12.10 10.56 12.34
N THR A 37 12.82 9.83 13.17
CA THR A 37 13.27 10.33 14.48
C THR A 37 14.09 11.60 14.32
N GLY A 38 13.80 12.63 15.11
CA GLY A 38 14.46 13.93 15.09
C GLY A 38 14.06 14.85 13.94
N CYS A 39 13.19 14.39 13.01
CA CYS A 39 12.80 15.13 11.82
C CYS A 39 11.33 15.53 11.85
N GLY A 40 10.99 16.55 11.06
CA GLY A 40 9.61 16.85 10.71
C GLY A 40 9.04 15.83 9.74
N ILE A 41 7.75 15.94 9.51
CA ILE A 41 7.04 15.08 8.55
C ILE A 41 7.42 15.50 7.13
N VAL A 42 7.74 14.51 6.30
CA VAL A 42 8.03 14.71 4.87
C VAL A 42 6.97 14.01 4.04
N LEU A 43 6.45 14.72 3.06
CA LEU A 43 5.47 14.23 2.09
C LEU A 43 6.11 14.15 0.71
N THR A 44 5.74 13.15 -0.07
CA THR A 44 6.11 13.07 -1.48
C THR A 44 4.88 13.39 -2.34
N LEU A 45 4.96 14.51 -3.08
CA LEU A 45 3.93 14.97 -4.00
C LEU A 45 4.48 14.93 -5.43
N ALA A 46 3.82 14.19 -6.31
CA ALA A 46 4.23 14.07 -7.71
C ALA A 46 5.75 13.81 -7.90
N GLY A 47 6.33 12.92 -7.09
CA GLY A 47 7.75 12.55 -7.13
C GLY A 47 8.69 13.52 -6.41
N ARG A 48 8.21 14.65 -5.88
CA ARG A 48 9.02 15.61 -5.13
C ARG A 48 8.75 15.53 -3.64
N GLN A 49 9.81 15.53 -2.84
CA GLN A 49 9.70 15.58 -1.38
C GLN A 49 9.57 17.02 -0.91
N CYS A 50 8.67 17.25 0.04
CA CYS A 50 8.53 18.53 0.74
C CYS A 50 8.26 18.27 2.23
N ALA A 51 8.72 19.17 3.09
CA ALA A 51 8.34 19.13 4.50
C ALA A 51 6.87 19.54 4.63
N ALA A 52 6.09 18.82 5.46
CA ALA A 52 4.68 19.14 5.68
C ALA A 52 4.48 20.58 6.18
N GLU A 53 5.41 21.09 6.99
CA GLU A 53 5.39 22.45 7.51
C GLU A 53 5.52 23.55 6.44
N THR A 54 5.97 23.21 5.21
CA THR A 54 6.08 24.15 4.08
C THR A 54 4.82 24.22 3.22
N LEU A 55 3.82 23.40 3.51
CA LEU A 55 2.55 23.45 2.79
C LEU A 55 1.80 24.74 3.10
N PRO A 56 1.12 25.36 2.12
CA PRO A 56 0.38 26.62 2.33
C PRO A 56 -0.64 26.52 3.48
N ASP A 57 -1.38 25.41 3.55
CA ASP A 57 -2.41 25.15 4.55
C ASP A 57 -1.94 24.15 5.61
N CYS A 58 -0.65 24.20 5.99
CA CYS A 58 -0.11 23.30 6.99
C CYS A 58 -0.80 23.51 8.35
N PRO A 59 -1.41 22.44 8.90
CA PRO A 59 -1.96 22.49 10.26
C PRO A 59 -0.93 22.96 11.29
N ALA A 60 -1.36 23.81 12.21
CA ALA A 60 -0.46 24.39 13.22
C ALA A 60 0.30 23.33 14.04
N ALA A 61 -0.35 22.21 14.34
CA ALA A 61 0.24 21.09 15.08
C ALA A 61 1.41 20.41 14.36
N LEU A 62 1.55 20.57 13.04
CA LEU A 62 2.65 19.99 12.27
C LEU A 62 3.84 20.95 12.11
N ARG A 63 3.65 22.25 12.41
CA ARG A 63 4.69 23.26 12.28
C ARG A 63 5.72 23.09 13.40
N GLY A 64 6.97 22.93 13.00
CA GLY A 64 8.08 22.72 13.93
C GLY A 64 8.05 21.35 14.66
N LEU A 65 7.09 20.47 14.36
CA LEU A 65 7.06 19.12 14.91
C LEU A 65 8.34 18.37 14.54
N ARG A 66 8.98 17.78 15.57
CA ARG A 66 10.11 16.86 15.41
C ARG A 66 9.80 15.59 16.19
N LEU A 67 9.74 14.48 15.48
CA LEU A 67 9.34 13.20 16.07
C LEU A 67 10.42 12.66 17.01
N THR A 68 10.06 12.38 18.25
CA THR A 68 10.94 11.72 19.21
C THR A 68 11.00 10.21 18.98
N ALA A 69 12.01 9.53 19.55
CA ALA A 69 12.09 8.07 19.49
C ALA A 69 10.84 7.42 20.12
N LEU A 70 10.35 7.94 21.23
CA LEU A 70 9.15 7.43 21.92
C LEU A 70 7.89 7.56 21.04
N GLN A 71 7.72 8.69 20.35
CA GLN A 71 6.62 8.88 19.41
C GLN A 71 6.73 7.92 18.20
N MET A 72 7.94 7.64 17.71
CA MET A 72 8.14 6.67 16.63
C MET A 72 7.78 5.25 17.09
N GLU A 73 8.09 4.87 18.32
CA GLU A 73 7.69 3.60 18.92
C GLU A 73 6.16 3.51 19.07
N GLU A 74 5.51 4.56 19.58
CA GLU A 74 4.06 4.63 19.68
C GLU A 74 3.38 4.45 18.32
N ILE A 75 3.86 5.18 17.29
CA ILE A 75 3.35 5.06 15.93
C ILE A 75 3.47 3.61 15.45
N PHE A 76 4.64 3.01 15.62
CA PHE A 76 4.88 1.64 15.18
C PHE A 76 3.98 0.62 15.91
N HIS A 77 3.84 0.73 17.24
CA HIS A 77 2.95 -0.14 17.99
C HIS A 77 1.49 0.00 17.55
N THR A 78 1.04 1.21 17.26
CA THR A 78 -0.30 1.47 16.71
C THR A 78 -0.49 0.78 15.36
N LEU A 79 0.50 0.87 14.48
CA LEU A 79 0.48 0.21 13.17
C LEU A 79 0.45 -1.32 13.27
N CYS A 80 1.11 -1.88 14.27
CA CYS A 80 1.09 -3.32 14.55
C CYS A 80 -0.19 -3.80 15.24
N GLY A 81 -1.19 -2.92 15.49
CA GLY A 81 -2.39 -3.27 16.23
C GLY A 81 -2.10 -3.79 17.65
N GLY A 82 -0.99 -3.33 18.27
CA GLY A 82 -0.53 -3.75 19.59
C GLY A 82 0.27 -5.07 19.62
N SER A 83 0.41 -5.79 18.50
CA SER A 83 1.14 -7.06 18.45
C SER A 83 2.23 -7.05 17.37
N VAL A 84 3.46 -6.78 17.79
CA VAL A 84 4.62 -6.79 16.87
C VAL A 84 4.93 -8.21 16.36
N HIS A 85 4.64 -9.23 17.17
CA HIS A 85 4.95 -10.63 16.82
C HIS A 85 4.20 -11.13 15.60
N THR A 86 2.99 -10.66 15.35
CA THR A 86 2.20 -11.05 14.16
C THR A 86 2.80 -10.53 12.85
N HIS A 87 3.68 -9.53 12.92
CA HIS A 87 4.32 -8.90 11.77
C HIS A 87 5.78 -9.30 11.55
N GLN A 88 6.32 -10.29 12.30
CA GLN A 88 7.74 -10.65 12.23
C GLN A 88 8.22 -11.01 10.81
N ALA A 89 7.41 -11.75 10.05
CA ALA A 89 7.75 -12.15 8.69
C ALA A 89 7.85 -10.95 7.73
N GLU A 90 6.98 -9.94 7.89
CA GLU A 90 7.01 -8.70 7.13
C GLU A 90 8.18 -7.82 7.56
N LEU A 91 8.41 -7.69 8.87
CA LEU A 91 9.50 -6.89 9.43
C LEU A 91 10.87 -7.42 9.02
N ALA A 92 11.05 -8.74 8.91
CA ALA A 92 12.26 -9.34 8.37
C ALA A 92 12.53 -8.94 6.91
N GLN A 93 11.47 -8.55 6.17
CA GLN A 93 11.55 -8.03 4.81
C GLN A 93 11.63 -6.49 4.76
N GLY A 94 11.69 -5.82 5.93
CA GLY A 94 11.80 -4.37 6.03
C GLY A 94 10.51 -3.58 5.83
N PHE A 95 9.35 -4.21 5.97
CA PHE A 95 8.06 -3.53 5.90
C PHE A 95 7.02 -4.13 6.86
N LEU A 96 5.91 -3.45 7.00
CA LEU A 96 4.68 -3.97 7.59
C LEU A 96 3.47 -3.49 6.77
N THR A 97 2.38 -4.25 6.84
CA THR A 97 1.10 -3.86 6.26
C THR A 97 0.23 -3.26 7.36
N ALA A 98 0.03 -1.95 7.30
CA ALA A 98 -0.80 -1.21 8.27
C ALA A 98 -2.30 -1.53 8.09
N PRO A 99 -3.14 -1.28 9.11
CA PRO A 99 -4.59 -1.33 8.97
C PRO A 99 -5.06 -0.53 7.74
N GLY A 100 -5.94 -1.11 6.92
CA GLY A 100 -6.36 -0.52 5.63
C GLY A 100 -5.47 -0.88 4.44
N GLY A 101 -4.47 -1.77 4.62
CA GLY A 101 -3.67 -2.33 3.53
C GLY A 101 -2.52 -1.44 3.04
N CYS A 102 -2.25 -0.34 3.72
CA CYS A 102 -1.13 0.53 3.38
C CYS A 102 0.21 -0.14 3.74
N ARG A 103 1.12 -0.25 2.77
CA ARG A 103 2.46 -0.78 3.01
C ARG A 103 3.37 0.30 3.61
N VAL A 104 3.97 -0.01 4.75
CA VAL A 104 4.86 0.87 5.49
C VAL A 104 6.25 0.25 5.52
N GLY A 105 7.21 0.87 4.82
CA GLY A 105 8.63 0.51 4.94
C GLY A 105 9.15 0.87 6.33
N VAL A 106 9.84 -0.06 6.96
CA VAL A 106 10.40 0.10 8.31
C VAL A 106 11.92 0.10 8.22
N ALA A 107 12.54 1.16 8.74
CA ALA A 107 13.98 1.22 8.90
C ALA A 107 14.34 1.48 10.36
N GLY A 108 15.42 0.85 10.81
CA GLY A 108 15.83 0.93 12.19
C GLY A 108 17.12 0.17 12.45
N ARG A 109 17.43 -0.04 13.72
CA ARG A 109 18.53 -0.90 14.16
C ARG A 109 17.97 -2.29 14.41
N PHE A 110 18.59 -3.27 13.78
CA PHE A 110 18.28 -4.68 13.97
C PHE A 110 19.46 -5.36 14.65
N THR A 111 19.18 -6.34 15.48
CA THR A 111 20.16 -7.30 15.99
C THR A 111 19.79 -8.68 15.51
N GLU A 112 20.77 -9.49 15.20
CA GLU A 112 20.59 -10.90 14.90
C GLU A 112 20.67 -11.71 16.19
N ARG A 113 19.67 -12.52 16.47
CA ARG A 113 19.67 -13.46 17.58
C ARG A 113 19.03 -14.77 17.09
N ASP A 114 19.76 -15.88 17.26
CA ASP A 114 19.32 -17.22 16.85
C ASP A 114 18.87 -17.30 15.37
N GLY A 115 19.59 -16.57 14.47
CA GLY A 115 19.26 -16.50 13.05
C GLY A 115 18.05 -15.63 12.70
N GLN A 116 17.50 -14.91 13.67
CA GLN A 116 16.37 -13.99 13.47
C GLN A 116 16.80 -12.53 13.64
N PHE A 117 16.34 -11.67 12.73
CA PHE A 117 16.53 -10.22 12.85
C PHE A 117 15.46 -9.62 13.76
N ILE A 118 15.90 -9.10 14.91
CA ILE A 118 15.04 -8.45 15.90
C ILE A 118 15.22 -6.94 15.78
N LEU A 119 14.12 -6.24 15.54
CA LEU A 119 14.10 -4.78 15.52
C LEU A 119 14.30 -4.24 16.93
N GLN A 120 15.38 -3.48 17.15
CA GLN A 120 15.74 -2.88 18.44
C GLN A 120 15.25 -1.43 18.55
N GLN A 121 15.32 -0.68 17.46
CA GLN A 121 14.97 0.73 17.46
C GLN A 121 14.48 1.11 16.07
N ILE A 122 13.37 1.82 16.02
CA ILE A 122 12.81 2.36 14.79
C ILE A 122 13.37 3.76 14.57
N THR A 123 13.90 3.99 13.38
CA THR A 123 14.43 5.31 12.99
C THR A 123 13.62 5.97 11.89
N SER A 124 12.92 5.19 11.06
CA SER A 124 12.12 5.70 9.96
C SER A 124 10.95 4.77 9.62
N LEU A 125 9.81 5.38 9.30
CA LEU A 125 8.63 4.73 8.73
C LEU A 125 8.27 5.45 7.44
N ASN A 126 8.08 4.70 6.34
CA ASN A 126 7.73 5.23 5.05
C ASN A 126 6.42 4.62 4.54
N PHE A 127 5.34 5.38 4.67
CA PHE A 127 4.02 4.99 4.16
C PHE A 127 3.97 5.19 2.66
N ARG A 128 3.72 4.12 1.93
CA ARG A 128 3.44 4.16 0.49
C ARG A 128 1.94 4.13 0.28
N ILE A 129 1.40 5.26 -0.18
CA ILE A 129 -0.02 5.41 -0.45
C ILE A 129 -0.28 4.86 -1.84
N ALA A 130 -0.79 3.62 -1.87
CA ALA A 130 -1.14 2.96 -3.12
C ALA A 130 -2.37 3.64 -3.73
N ARG A 131 -2.15 4.49 -4.73
CA ARG A 131 -3.24 5.14 -5.47
C ARG A 131 -3.90 4.16 -6.41
N VAL A 132 -5.21 4.05 -6.32
CA VAL A 132 -6.00 3.36 -7.32
C VAL A 132 -6.30 4.34 -8.44
N VAL A 133 -5.51 4.26 -9.48
CA VAL A 133 -5.77 5.03 -10.71
C VAL A 133 -6.84 4.28 -11.50
N SER A 134 -7.98 4.92 -11.71
CA SER A 134 -8.96 4.45 -12.70
C SER A 134 -8.40 4.76 -14.08
N ALA A 135 -7.91 3.75 -14.76
CA ALA A 135 -7.50 3.86 -16.16
C ALA A 135 -8.60 3.25 -17.04
N VAL A 136 -8.84 3.86 -18.17
CA VAL A 136 -9.74 3.29 -19.17
C VAL A 136 -8.99 2.20 -19.91
N LEU A 137 -9.57 1.00 -19.97
CA LEU A 137 -8.99 -0.10 -20.73
C LEU A 137 -8.96 0.27 -22.22
N PRO A 138 -7.80 0.16 -22.90
CA PRO A 138 -7.73 0.41 -24.34
C PRO A 138 -8.74 -0.42 -25.12
N GLU A 139 -9.41 0.17 -26.09
CA GLU A 139 -10.50 -0.48 -26.84
C GLU A 139 -10.05 -1.78 -27.52
N LYS A 140 -8.85 -1.80 -28.09
CA LYS A 140 -8.26 -3.02 -28.68
C LYS A 140 -8.14 -4.17 -27.68
N LEU A 141 -7.80 -3.84 -26.42
CA LEU A 141 -7.67 -4.84 -25.38
C LEU A 141 -9.04 -5.33 -24.91
N ARG A 142 -10.04 -4.42 -24.83
CA ARG A 142 -11.42 -4.78 -24.54
C ARG A 142 -11.99 -5.76 -25.57
N GLN A 143 -11.75 -5.50 -26.87
CA GLN A 143 -12.15 -6.40 -27.95
C GLN A 143 -11.46 -7.76 -27.85
N LEU A 144 -10.16 -7.78 -27.48
CA LEU A 144 -9.44 -9.03 -27.26
C LEU A 144 -10.06 -9.88 -26.14
N LEU A 145 -10.49 -9.26 -25.04
CA LEU A 145 -11.13 -9.95 -23.92
C LEU A 145 -12.53 -10.49 -24.23
N GLN A 146 -13.20 -9.96 -25.25
CA GLN A 146 -14.50 -10.45 -25.74
C GLN A 146 -14.37 -11.66 -26.68
N GLY A 147 -13.17 -11.93 -27.19
CA GLY A 147 -12.87 -13.04 -28.10
C GLY A 147 -12.38 -14.29 -27.38
N HIS A 148 -11.85 -15.24 -28.14
CA HIS A 148 -11.15 -16.39 -27.56
C HIS A 148 -9.81 -15.95 -26.98
N PHE A 149 -9.75 -15.90 -25.65
CA PHE A 149 -8.56 -15.52 -24.92
C PHE A 149 -7.64 -16.73 -24.73
N VAL A 150 -6.42 -16.65 -25.25
CA VAL A 150 -5.44 -17.74 -25.15
C VAL A 150 -4.46 -17.52 -24.01
N GLY A 151 -4.01 -16.31 -23.83
CA GLY A 151 -3.10 -15.89 -22.77
C GLY A 151 -2.49 -14.53 -23.09
N MET A 152 -2.12 -13.78 -22.04
CA MET A 152 -1.51 -12.45 -22.19
C MET A 152 -0.41 -12.25 -21.16
N LEU A 153 0.73 -11.72 -21.60
CA LEU A 153 1.83 -11.30 -20.75
C LEU A 153 1.94 -9.77 -20.78
N VAL A 154 1.83 -9.15 -19.60
CA VAL A 154 2.02 -7.70 -19.44
C VAL A 154 3.44 -7.42 -18.99
N VAL A 155 4.23 -6.77 -19.83
CA VAL A 155 5.64 -6.46 -19.61
C VAL A 155 5.86 -4.95 -19.66
N GLY A 156 6.75 -4.43 -18.83
CA GLY A 156 7.13 -3.01 -18.80
C GLY A 156 8.02 -2.69 -17.61
N GLU A 157 8.60 -1.51 -17.59
CA GLU A 157 9.44 -0.99 -16.53
C GLU A 157 8.68 -0.82 -15.20
N PRO A 158 9.35 -0.72 -14.06
CA PRO A 158 8.72 -0.29 -12.81
C PRO A 158 7.91 1.00 -13.03
N ASP A 159 6.77 1.13 -12.37
CA ASP A 159 5.86 2.28 -12.44
C ASP A 159 5.24 2.58 -13.82
N SER A 160 5.38 1.68 -14.80
CA SER A 160 4.77 1.82 -16.13
C SER A 160 3.26 1.55 -16.19
N GLY A 161 2.61 1.32 -15.04
CA GLY A 161 1.16 1.11 -14.96
C GLY A 161 0.69 -0.35 -15.16
N LYS A 162 1.59 -1.35 -15.15
CA LYS A 162 1.23 -2.78 -15.29
C LYS A 162 0.14 -3.24 -14.31
N THR A 163 0.32 -2.94 -13.03
CA THR A 163 -0.63 -3.29 -11.97
C THR A 163 -1.99 -2.62 -12.20
N THR A 164 -1.98 -1.36 -12.65
CA THR A 164 -3.19 -0.61 -13.00
C THR A 164 -3.90 -1.27 -14.18
N LEU A 165 -3.16 -1.65 -15.22
CA LEU A 165 -3.73 -2.34 -16.38
C LEU A 165 -4.32 -3.69 -16.01
N LEU A 166 -3.59 -4.52 -15.25
CA LEU A 166 -4.08 -5.83 -14.78
C LEU A 166 -5.37 -5.69 -13.97
N ARG A 167 -5.46 -4.70 -13.10
CA ARG A 167 -6.67 -4.40 -12.33
C ARG A 167 -7.85 -4.05 -13.23
N GLN A 168 -7.63 -3.24 -14.28
CA GLN A 168 -8.67 -2.89 -15.25
C GLN A 168 -9.12 -4.10 -16.08
N ILE A 169 -8.21 -5.02 -16.40
CA ILE A 169 -8.56 -6.27 -17.07
C ILE A 169 -9.48 -7.11 -16.18
N VAL A 170 -9.17 -7.25 -14.89
CA VAL A 170 -10.02 -8.00 -13.95
C VAL A 170 -11.43 -7.40 -13.88
N PHE A 171 -11.56 -6.08 -13.75
CA PHE A 171 -12.88 -5.43 -13.78
C PHE A 171 -13.60 -5.59 -15.12
N ALA A 172 -12.87 -5.60 -16.23
CA ALA A 172 -13.48 -5.85 -17.54
C ALA A 172 -13.98 -7.29 -17.68
N LEU A 173 -13.24 -8.28 -17.19
CA LEU A 173 -13.68 -9.68 -17.15
C LEU A 173 -14.92 -9.86 -16.28
N GLU A 174 -14.98 -9.20 -15.13
CA GLU A 174 -16.17 -9.17 -14.29
C GLU A 174 -17.40 -8.60 -15.02
N GLN A 175 -17.23 -7.47 -15.71
CA GLN A 175 -18.29 -6.86 -16.52
C GLN A 175 -18.75 -7.75 -17.69
N LEU A 176 -17.85 -8.56 -18.21
CA LEU A 176 -18.13 -9.56 -19.24
C LEU A 176 -18.71 -10.88 -18.68
N HIS A 177 -18.95 -10.94 -17.37
CA HIS A 177 -19.41 -12.13 -16.65
C HIS A 177 -18.52 -13.37 -16.87
N CYS A 178 -17.21 -13.14 -17.05
CA CYS A 178 -16.25 -14.22 -17.16
C CYS A 178 -15.92 -14.77 -15.77
N ALA A 179 -15.90 -16.09 -15.61
CA ALA A 179 -15.34 -16.71 -14.42
C ALA A 179 -13.83 -16.43 -14.37
N ALA A 180 -13.37 -15.78 -13.32
CA ALA A 180 -11.98 -15.40 -13.16
C ALA A 180 -11.52 -15.53 -11.72
N ALA A 181 -10.26 -15.94 -11.53
CA ALA A 181 -9.59 -15.92 -10.24
C ALA A 181 -8.28 -15.13 -10.36
N VAL A 182 -7.92 -14.41 -9.31
CA VAL A 182 -6.70 -13.60 -9.23
C VAL A 182 -5.78 -14.17 -8.17
N VAL A 183 -4.54 -14.48 -8.53
CA VAL A 183 -3.48 -14.80 -7.57
C VAL A 183 -2.59 -13.57 -7.41
N ASP A 184 -2.78 -12.85 -6.31
CA ASP A 184 -2.07 -11.61 -5.98
C ASP A 184 -1.07 -11.87 -4.85
N GLU A 185 0.09 -12.44 -5.20
CA GLU A 185 1.11 -12.88 -4.26
C GLU A 185 1.54 -11.76 -3.29
N ARG A 186 1.58 -10.52 -3.76
CA ARG A 186 2.05 -9.37 -2.99
C ARG A 186 0.93 -8.47 -2.47
N GLY A 187 -0.33 -8.77 -2.78
CA GLY A 187 -1.46 -7.91 -2.44
C GLY A 187 -1.42 -6.55 -3.13
N GLU A 188 -0.80 -6.45 -4.30
CA GLU A 188 -0.64 -5.18 -5.04
C GLU A 188 -1.83 -4.86 -5.96
N LEU A 189 -2.51 -5.90 -6.47
CA LEU A 189 -3.70 -5.73 -7.30
C LEU A 189 -4.90 -5.31 -6.46
N PHE A 190 -5.18 -6.05 -5.42
CA PHE A 190 -6.32 -5.82 -4.53
C PHE A 190 -5.91 -5.87 -3.07
N PRO A 191 -5.28 -4.81 -2.55
CA PRO A 191 -4.84 -4.74 -1.16
C PRO A 191 -5.97 -5.03 -0.17
N ALA A 192 -5.66 -5.68 0.93
CA ALA A 192 -6.62 -5.95 1.99
C ALA A 192 -7.21 -4.63 2.52
N GLY A 193 -8.54 -4.59 2.70
CA GLY A 193 -9.25 -3.38 3.16
C GLY A 193 -9.49 -2.31 2.09
N HIS A 194 -9.07 -2.54 0.85
CA HIS A 194 -9.34 -1.61 -0.24
C HIS A 194 -10.81 -1.70 -0.69
N THR A 195 -11.45 -0.53 -0.93
CA THR A 195 -12.87 -0.43 -1.32
C THR A 195 -13.13 -0.90 -2.76
N LEU A 196 -12.12 -0.87 -3.63
CA LEU A 196 -12.24 -1.31 -5.01
C LEU A 196 -11.78 -2.76 -5.13
N ARG A 197 -12.70 -3.69 -4.89
CA ARG A 197 -12.55 -5.11 -5.17
C ARG A 197 -13.60 -5.55 -6.16
N PRO A 198 -13.28 -6.45 -7.10
CA PRO A 198 -14.31 -7.07 -7.93
C PRO A 198 -15.23 -7.89 -7.02
N ALA A 199 -16.54 -7.85 -7.29
CA ALA A 199 -17.55 -8.55 -6.49
C ALA A 199 -17.69 -10.03 -6.88
N ALA A 200 -17.40 -10.35 -8.14
CA ALA A 200 -17.60 -11.67 -8.74
C ALA A 200 -16.29 -12.38 -9.13
N VAL A 201 -15.15 -11.95 -8.56
CA VAL A 201 -13.82 -12.54 -8.85
C VAL A 201 -13.15 -12.94 -7.55
N ASP A 202 -12.72 -14.18 -7.47
CA ASP A 202 -11.97 -14.68 -6.33
C ASP A 202 -10.55 -14.13 -6.32
N VAL A 203 -10.14 -13.52 -5.19
CA VAL A 203 -8.80 -12.95 -5.02
C VAL A 203 -8.05 -13.71 -3.93
N LEU A 204 -7.01 -14.42 -4.33
CA LEU A 204 -6.08 -15.15 -3.47
C LEU A 204 -4.84 -14.29 -3.23
N ALA A 205 -4.75 -13.65 -2.06
CA ALA A 205 -3.64 -12.78 -1.70
C ALA A 205 -2.65 -13.45 -0.74
N GLY A 206 -1.37 -13.08 -0.83
CA GLY A 206 -0.33 -13.53 0.11
C GLY A 206 0.11 -14.99 -0.05
N VAL A 207 -0.25 -15.64 -1.14
CA VAL A 207 0.11 -17.04 -1.42
C VAL A 207 1.09 -17.08 -2.59
N PRO A 208 2.24 -17.79 -2.48
CA PRO A 208 3.18 -17.95 -3.57
C PRO A 208 2.49 -18.55 -4.81
N LYS A 209 2.75 -18.00 -5.98
CA LYS A 209 2.16 -18.45 -7.26
C LYS A 209 2.38 -19.94 -7.52
N ALA A 210 3.56 -20.45 -7.17
CA ALA A 210 3.91 -21.86 -7.36
C ALA A 210 3.08 -22.83 -6.51
N ALA A 211 2.50 -22.38 -5.40
CA ALA A 211 1.75 -23.26 -4.49
C ALA A 211 0.28 -23.50 -4.92
N ARG A 212 -0.22 -22.79 -5.94
CA ARG A 212 -1.65 -22.87 -6.32
C ARG A 212 -1.93 -22.94 -7.82
N SER A 213 -0.93 -22.95 -8.68
CA SER A 213 -1.14 -23.11 -10.12
C SER A 213 -1.56 -24.54 -10.51
N GLU A 214 -1.37 -25.52 -9.63
CA GLU A 214 -1.62 -26.94 -9.93
C GLU A 214 -3.00 -27.42 -9.45
N GLU A 215 -3.58 -26.85 -8.39
CA GLU A 215 -4.84 -27.35 -7.83
C GLU A 215 -6.10 -26.81 -8.51
N HIS A 216 -6.06 -25.63 -9.13
CA HIS A 216 -7.23 -24.99 -9.75
C HIS A 216 -7.37 -25.22 -11.26
N THR A 217 -6.38 -25.80 -11.92
CA THR A 217 -6.45 -26.14 -13.36
C THR A 217 -7.11 -27.50 -13.63
N SER A 218 -7.38 -28.28 -12.60
CA SER A 218 -8.00 -29.61 -12.75
C SER A 218 -9.51 -29.64 -12.49
N GLU A 219 -10.12 -28.53 -12.04
CA GLU A 219 -11.55 -28.45 -11.72
C GLU A 219 -12.35 -27.41 -12.54
N LEU A 220 -11.75 -26.81 -13.58
CA LEU A 220 -12.42 -26.02 -14.59
C LEU A 220 -12.30 -26.70 -15.96
#